data_53ac5a4078c6a8b06ae34c7133310db5
#
_entry.id   53ac5a4078c6a8b06ae34c7133310db5
#
_cell.length_a   1.000
_cell.length_b   1.000
_cell.length_c   1.000
_cell.angle_alpha   90.00
_cell.angle_beta   90.00
_cell.angle_gamma   90.00
#
_symmetry.space_group_name_H-M   'P 1'
#
loop_
_entity.id
_entity.type
_entity.pdbx_description
1 polymer ?
#
loop_
_entity_poly.entity_id
_entity_poly.type
_entity_poly.pdbx_seq_one_letter_code
_entity_poly.pdbx_strand_id
1 'polypeptide(L)'
;MIEFAHLTSTEIAAVDKRLPVIIPVGLVEAHGPHLPLSVDMDTAAYFSRTIAERAGAILAPQLVYGFADEMREYPGTIGLTAGTLTTVITELSLAFCRSGFTRQIFLSGHGANKTPVELAFFNVWETFPELRAVCWNYWTEAGMTHIHHADKGETEIAMAVGTPCYPERARDFKVNKPWYKIRSRYALDPESGGINGKPTEAVLAEGEAARDEIVRILSEKVGAIIEAETR
;
A
#
# COMPACT_ATOMS: atom_id res chain seq x y z
N MET A 1 1.72 16.90 -10.42
CA MET A 1 0.73 16.04 -9.71
C MET A 1 -0.53 16.85 -9.40
N ILE A 2 -1.68 16.20 -9.47
CA ILE A 2 -2.97 16.76 -9.06
C ILE A 2 -3.37 16.12 -7.73
N GLU A 3 -3.47 16.90 -6.66
CA GLU A 3 -4.00 16.43 -5.37
C GLU A 3 -5.52 16.59 -5.35
N PHE A 4 -6.24 15.48 -5.45
CA PHE A 4 -7.70 15.46 -5.59
C PHE A 4 -8.43 16.27 -4.51
N ALA A 5 -8.02 16.12 -3.25
CA ALA A 5 -8.66 16.79 -2.12
C ALA A 5 -8.38 18.30 -2.03
N HIS A 6 -7.41 18.80 -2.77
CA HIS A 6 -7.07 20.23 -2.78
C HIS A 6 -7.79 21.00 -3.89
N LEU A 7 -8.52 20.34 -4.76
CA LEU A 7 -9.29 20.97 -5.82
C LEU A 7 -10.73 21.25 -5.39
N THR A 8 -11.26 22.32 -5.91
CA THR A 8 -12.70 22.62 -5.85
C THR A 8 -13.49 21.68 -6.77
N SER A 9 -14.80 21.57 -6.57
CA SER A 9 -15.67 20.76 -7.44
C SER A 9 -15.64 21.21 -8.90
N THR A 10 -15.48 22.51 -9.15
CA THR A 10 -15.36 23.09 -10.49
C THR A 10 -14.05 22.68 -11.17
N GLU A 11 -12.95 22.72 -10.42
CA GLU A 11 -11.64 22.28 -10.94
C GLU A 11 -11.63 20.78 -11.24
N ILE A 12 -12.18 19.95 -10.33
CA ILE A 12 -12.34 18.52 -10.56
C ILE A 12 -13.16 18.23 -11.82
N ALA A 13 -14.21 19.01 -12.10
CA ALA A 13 -14.99 18.83 -13.32
C ALA A 13 -14.14 19.04 -14.60
N ALA A 14 -13.15 19.92 -14.55
CA ALA A 14 -12.26 20.24 -15.66
C ALA A 14 -11.01 19.32 -15.80
N VAL A 15 -10.71 18.50 -14.78
CA VAL A 15 -9.58 17.55 -14.84
C VAL A 15 -9.79 16.53 -15.95
N ASP A 16 -8.72 16.19 -16.66
CA ASP A 16 -8.73 15.11 -17.66
C ASP A 16 -9.06 13.76 -17.01
N LYS A 17 -10.22 13.20 -17.36
CA LYS A 17 -10.74 11.95 -16.78
C LYS A 17 -9.99 10.71 -17.26
N ARG A 18 -9.09 10.84 -18.24
CA ARG A 18 -8.22 9.75 -18.70
C ARG A 18 -7.03 9.52 -17.77
N LEU A 19 -6.67 10.49 -16.93
CA LEU A 19 -5.60 10.32 -15.95
C LEU A 19 -5.99 9.29 -14.88
N PRO A 20 -5.07 8.38 -14.51
CA PRO A 20 -5.30 7.45 -13.43
C PRO A 20 -5.31 8.16 -12.08
N VAL A 21 -6.18 7.68 -11.18
CA VAL A 21 -6.20 8.10 -9.78
C VAL A 21 -5.43 7.07 -8.96
N ILE A 22 -4.39 7.50 -8.26
CA ILE A 22 -3.63 6.67 -7.30
C ILE A 22 -4.24 6.87 -5.92
N ILE A 23 -4.73 5.78 -5.31
CA ILE A 23 -5.38 5.76 -4.00
C ILE A 23 -4.45 5.03 -3.03
N PRO A 24 -3.80 5.72 -2.08
CA PRO A 24 -2.96 5.08 -1.08
C PRO A 24 -3.81 4.28 -0.08
N VAL A 25 -3.41 3.04 0.22
CA VAL A 25 -4.08 2.19 1.21
C VAL A 25 -3.05 1.68 2.21
N GLY A 26 -3.15 2.12 3.45
CA GLY A 26 -2.27 1.70 4.54
C GLY A 26 -2.95 0.75 5.53
N LEU A 27 -2.30 0.59 6.67
CA LEU A 27 -2.86 -0.03 7.88
C LEU A 27 -2.14 0.57 9.10
N VAL A 28 -2.80 0.63 10.23
CA VAL A 28 -2.17 0.87 11.54
C VAL A 28 -1.81 -0.51 12.10
N GLU A 29 -0.55 -0.90 12.05
CA GLU A 29 -0.11 -2.27 12.31
C GLU A 29 1.15 -2.35 13.17
N ALA A 30 1.21 -3.38 14.00
CA ALA A 30 2.40 -3.68 14.80
C ALA A 30 3.56 -4.20 13.93
N HIS A 31 4.71 -3.52 13.99
CA HIS A 31 5.94 -3.83 13.25
C HIS A 31 7.14 -4.03 14.20
N GLY A 32 6.90 -4.73 15.31
CA GLY A 32 7.94 -4.93 16.32
C GLY A 32 8.23 -3.67 17.16
N PRO A 33 9.28 -3.72 18.01
CA PRO A 33 9.61 -2.60 18.90
C PRO A 33 10.41 -1.48 18.19
N HIS A 34 10.92 -1.72 17.01
CA HIS A 34 11.84 -0.84 16.28
C HIS A 34 11.18 0.01 15.20
N LEU A 35 9.96 -0.32 14.81
CA LEU A 35 9.16 0.40 13.82
C LEU A 35 7.85 0.90 14.43
N PRO A 36 7.35 2.08 14.02
CA PRO A 36 6.08 2.58 14.49
C PRO A 36 4.91 1.85 13.83
N LEU A 37 3.71 2.05 14.35
CA LEU A 37 2.47 1.49 13.80
C LEU A 37 2.09 2.08 12.44
N SER A 38 2.79 3.12 11.98
CA SER A 38 2.47 3.88 10.76
C SER A 38 3.21 3.40 9.50
N VAL A 39 4.05 2.36 9.58
CA VAL A 39 4.89 1.92 8.44
C VAL A 39 4.10 1.78 7.15
N ASP A 40 2.99 1.04 7.17
CA ASP A 40 2.16 0.81 5.99
C ASP A 40 1.50 2.09 5.46
N MET A 41 1.15 3.00 6.37
CA MET A 41 0.56 4.29 6.00
C MET A 41 1.62 5.20 5.37
N ASP A 42 2.79 5.29 5.98
CA ASP A 42 3.88 6.18 5.56
C ASP A 42 4.42 5.75 4.20
N THR A 43 4.63 4.44 4.02
CA THR A 43 5.12 3.88 2.75
C THR A 43 4.09 4.04 1.63
N ALA A 44 2.80 3.72 1.88
CA ALA A 44 1.75 3.93 0.90
C ALA A 44 1.63 5.41 0.49
N ALA A 45 1.67 6.33 1.45
CA ALA A 45 1.61 7.77 1.20
C ALA A 45 2.82 8.25 0.40
N TYR A 46 4.03 7.88 0.82
CA TYR A 46 5.28 8.28 0.15
C TYR A 46 5.30 7.83 -1.31
N PHE A 47 5.12 6.52 -1.55
CA PHE A 47 5.19 5.98 -2.90
C PHE A 47 4.07 6.51 -3.80
N SER A 48 2.83 6.58 -3.29
CA SER A 48 1.72 7.13 -4.07
C SER A 48 1.96 8.57 -4.50
N ARG A 49 2.42 9.42 -3.59
CA ARG A 49 2.74 10.82 -3.87
C ARG A 49 3.85 10.94 -4.90
N THR A 50 4.98 10.29 -4.65
CA THR A 50 6.17 10.40 -5.49
C THR A 50 5.91 9.85 -6.91
N ILE A 51 5.17 8.74 -7.02
CA ILE A 51 4.79 8.15 -8.31
C ILE A 51 3.80 9.06 -9.05
N ALA A 52 2.78 9.61 -8.35
CA ALA A 52 1.84 10.54 -8.96
C ALA A 52 2.53 11.81 -9.48
N GLU A 53 3.51 12.33 -8.75
CA GLU A 53 4.33 13.47 -9.18
C GLU A 53 5.11 13.17 -10.45
N ARG A 54 5.83 12.05 -10.48
CA ARG A 54 6.70 11.67 -11.60
C ARG A 54 5.90 11.33 -12.86
N ALA A 55 4.78 10.62 -12.70
CA ALA A 55 3.97 10.16 -13.82
C ALA A 55 2.90 11.17 -14.27
N GLY A 56 2.64 12.24 -13.52
CA GLY A 56 1.57 13.18 -13.82
C GLY A 56 0.16 12.65 -13.52
N ALA A 57 0.03 11.69 -12.60
CA ALA A 57 -1.23 11.12 -12.18
C ALA A 57 -1.95 11.96 -11.10
N ILE A 58 -3.18 11.56 -10.77
CA ILE A 58 -3.98 12.17 -9.70
C ILE A 58 -3.72 11.41 -8.40
N LEU A 59 -3.44 12.13 -7.31
CA LEU A 59 -3.32 11.57 -5.96
C LEU A 59 -4.63 11.76 -5.19
N ALA A 60 -5.25 10.66 -4.79
CA ALA A 60 -6.41 10.67 -3.89
C ALA A 60 -5.99 10.77 -2.42
N PRO A 61 -6.91 11.17 -1.50
CA PRO A 61 -6.70 11.01 -0.06
C PRO A 61 -6.42 9.57 0.34
N GLN A 62 -5.56 9.39 1.33
CA GLN A 62 -5.19 8.07 1.83
C GLN A 62 -6.30 7.42 2.65
N LEU A 63 -6.52 6.12 2.44
CA LEU A 63 -7.24 5.26 3.35
C LEU A 63 -6.25 4.64 4.35
N VAL A 64 -6.30 5.09 5.60
CA VAL A 64 -5.34 4.71 6.64
C VAL A 64 -5.69 3.41 7.37
N TYR A 65 -6.95 2.98 7.34
CA TYR A 65 -7.41 1.75 7.99
C TYR A 65 -7.67 0.67 6.93
N GLY A 66 -6.68 -0.18 6.72
CA GLY A 66 -6.76 -1.34 5.84
C GLY A 66 -7.32 -2.59 6.52
N PHE A 67 -7.07 -3.74 5.94
CA PHE A 67 -7.49 -5.05 6.46
C PHE A 67 -6.51 -5.53 7.54
N ALA A 68 -6.94 -5.48 8.80
CA ALA A 68 -6.21 -6.10 9.89
C ALA A 68 -6.46 -7.63 9.85
N ASP A 69 -5.52 -8.34 9.26
CA ASP A 69 -5.54 -9.79 9.09
C ASP A 69 -5.10 -10.55 10.35
N GLU A 70 -4.11 -11.41 10.23
CA GLU A 70 -3.54 -12.18 11.32
C GLU A 70 -2.79 -11.30 12.35
N MET A 71 -2.44 -10.05 12.00
CA MET A 71 -1.73 -9.11 12.89
C MET A 71 -2.65 -8.42 13.90
N ARG A 72 -3.96 -8.54 13.77
CA ARG A 72 -4.97 -7.89 14.65
C ARG A 72 -4.83 -8.18 16.14
N GLU A 73 -4.17 -9.26 16.49
CA GLU A 73 -3.99 -9.67 17.89
C GLU A 73 -2.78 -8.99 18.56
N TYR A 74 -1.96 -8.29 17.78
CA TYR A 74 -0.83 -7.53 18.34
C TYR A 74 -1.27 -6.15 18.80
N PRO A 75 -0.77 -5.69 19.99
CA PRO A 75 -1.12 -4.37 20.52
C PRO A 75 -0.85 -3.25 19.51
N GLY A 76 -1.83 -2.38 19.33
CA GLY A 76 -1.75 -1.23 18.45
C GLY A 76 -2.20 -1.48 17.00
N THR A 77 -2.39 -2.73 16.58
CA THR A 77 -2.98 -3.01 15.27
C THR A 77 -4.46 -2.64 15.26
N ILE A 78 -4.82 -1.69 14.40
CA ILE A 78 -6.20 -1.19 14.26
C ILE A 78 -6.56 -1.16 12.77
N GLY A 79 -7.50 -1.98 12.38
CA GLY A 79 -7.95 -2.06 11.00
C GLY A 79 -9.34 -2.66 10.85
N LEU A 80 -9.75 -2.82 9.62
CA LEU A 80 -11.06 -3.31 9.23
C LEU A 80 -11.07 -4.83 9.07
N THR A 81 -12.24 -5.43 9.04
CA THR A 81 -12.39 -6.79 8.51
C THR A 81 -12.28 -6.78 6.98
N ALA A 82 -11.96 -7.92 6.37
CA ALA A 82 -11.88 -8.03 4.90
C ALA A 82 -13.19 -7.59 4.23
N GLY A 83 -14.35 -8.04 4.74
CA GLY A 83 -15.66 -7.66 4.21
C GLY A 83 -15.94 -6.16 4.31
N THR A 84 -15.58 -5.54 5.44
CA THR A 84 -15.76 -4.09 5.61
C THR A 84 -14.85 -3.31 4.66
N LEU A 85 -13.56 -3.70 4.53
CA LEU A 85 -12.67 -3.05 3.58
C LEU A 85 -13.19 -3.20 2.14
N THR A 86 -13.62 -4.42 1.74
CA THR A 86 -14.24 -4.63 0.42
C THR A 86 -15.39 -3.67 0.18
N THR A 87 -16.29 -3.48 1.16
CA THR A 87 -17.42 -2.54 1.05
C THR A 87 -16.94 -1.10 0.89
N VAL A 88 -16.01 -0.65 1.74
CA VAL A 88 -15.44 0.71 1.68
C VAL A 88 -14.80 0.98 0.31
N ILE A 89 -13.97 0.05 -0.19
CA ILE A 89 -13.32 0.20 -1.50
C ILE A 89 -14.36 0.19 -2.63
N THR A 90 -15.39 -0.66 -2.55
CA THR A 90 -16.49 -0.65 -3.52
C THR A 90 -17.16 0.72 -3.60
N GLU A 91 -17.53 1.30 -2.46
CA GLU A 91 -18.21 2.60 -2.42
C GLU A 91 -17.30 3.75 -2.92
N LEU A 92 -16.02 3.77 -2.52
CA LEU A 92 -15.05 4.75 -2.99
C LEU A 92 -14.83 4.63 -4.51
N SER A 93 -14.63 3.42 -5.01
CA SER A 93 -14.41 3.17 -6.44
C SER A 93 -15.63 3.58 -7.27
N LEU A 94 -16.85 3.24 -6.82
CA LEU A 94 -18.09 3.71 -7.45
C LEU A 94 -18.21 5.24 -7.45
N ALA A 95 -17.78 5.92 -6.39
CA ALA A 95 -17.80 7.38 -6.31
C ALA A 95 -16.81 8.02 -7.30
N PHE A 96 -15.61 7.44 -7.45
CA PHE A 96 -14.65 7.87 -8.47
C PHE A 96 -15.20 7.64 -9.88
N CYS A 97 -15.81 6.47 -10.16
CA CYS A 97 -16.44 6.18 -11.46
C CYS A 97 -17.56 7.17 -11.78
N ARG A 98 -18.45 7.47 -10.82
CA ARG A 98 -19.50 8.49 -11.00
C ARG A 98 -18.93 9.89 -11.29
N SER A 99 -17.72 10.18 -10.81
CA SER A 99 -17.01 11.44 -11.09
C SER A 99 -16.22 11.39 -12.41
N GLY A 100 -16.31 10.29 -13.17
CA GLY A 100 -15.64 10.07 -14.45
C GLY A 100 -14.25 9.44 -14.36
N PHE A 101 -13.76 9.11 -13.17
CA PHE A 101 -12.42 8.52 -12.97
C PHE A 101 -12.51 7.00 -12.92
N THR A 102 -12.43 6.38 -14.09
CA THR A 102 -12.54 4.92 -14.25
C THR A 102 -11.21 4.19 -14.25
N ARG A 103 -10.08 4.91 -14.12
CA ARG A 103 -8.74 4.33 -14.01
C ARG A 103 -8.22 4.51 -12.60
N GLN A 104 -8.15 3.44 -11.86
CA GLN A 104 -7.87 3.47 -10.42
C GLN A 104 -6.72 2.55 -10.06
N ILE A 105 -5.72 3.08 -9.36
CA ILE A 105 -4.56 2.34 -8.85
C ILE A 105 -4.59 2.43 -7.34
N PHE A 106 -4.95 1.34 -6.67
CA PHE A 106 -4.85 1.24 -5.23
C PHE A 106 -3.43 0.81 -4.88
N LEU A 107 -2.63 1.73 -4.31
CA LEU A 107 -1.25 1.45 -3.93
C LEU A 107 -1.19 1.15 -2.44
N SER A 108 -0.91 -0.10 -2.12
CA SER A 108 -0.94 -0.61 -0.75
C SER A 108 0.43 -0.68 -0.11
N GLY A 109 0.52 -0.21 1.14
CA GLY A 109 1.65 -0.45 2.03
C GLY A 109 1.56 -1.79 2.78
N HIS A 110 0.38 -2.44 2.80
CA HIS A 110 0.13 -3.66 3.54
C HIS A 110 -0.28 -4.83 2.63
N GLY A 111 0.39 -5.97 2.81
CA GLY A 111 0.21 -7.13 1.92
C GLY A 111 -1.21 -7.68 1.86
N ALA A 112 -1.88 -7.78 2.99
CA ALA A 112 -3.20 -8.39 3.08
C ALA A 112 -4.33 -7.52 2.50
N ASN A 113 -4.11 -6.22 2.26
CA ASN A 113 -5.09 -5.33 1.62
C ASN A 113 -5.46 -5.79 0.20
N LYS A 114 -4.54 -6.46 -0.50
CA LYS A 114 -4.72 -6.79 -1.91
C LYS A 114 -6.00 -7.58 -2.18
N THR A 115 -6.25 -8.64 -1.44
CA THR A 115 -7.41 -9.52 -1.66
C THR A 115 -8.76 -8.80 -1.50
N PRO A 116 -9.05 -8.10 -0.39
CA PRO A 116 -10.33 -7.39 -0.26
C PRO A 116 -10.47 -6.22 -1.23
N VAL A 117 -9.38 -5.55 -1.61
CA VAL A 117 -9.40 -4.48 -2.61
C VAL A 117 -9.74 -5.03 -4.00
N GLU A 118 -9.09 -6.11 -4.43
CA GLU A 118 -9.40 -6.74 -5.73
C GLU A 118 -10.80 -7.33 -5.78
N LEU A 119 -11.29 -7.89 -4.66
CA LEU A 119 -12.67 -8.38 -4.57
C LEU A 119 -13.70 -7.25 -4.78
N ALA A 120 -13.40 -6.03 -4.33
CA ALA A 120 -14.28 -4.88 -4.54
C ALA A 120 -14.48 -4.54 -6.03
N PHE A 121 -13.48 -4.78 -6.88
CA PHE A 121 -13.59 -4.50 -8.31
C PHE A 121 -14.70 -5.29 -8.98
N PHE A 122 -14.91 -6.56 -8.59
CA PHE A 122 -16.01 -7.37 -9.11
C PHE A 122 -17.36 -6.73 -8.80
N ASN A 123 -17.54 -6.18 -7.60
CA ASN A 123 -18.78 -5.48 -7.24
C ASN A 123 -18.98 -4.20 -8.07
N VAL A 124 -17.89 -3.47 -8.39
CA VAL A 124 -17.97 -2.23 -9.16
C VAL A 124 -18.28 -2.52 -10.63
N TRP A 125 -17.71 -3.59 -11.21
CA TRP A 125 -17.94 -3.97 -12.60
C TRP A 125 -19.42 -4.28 -12.93
N GLU A 126 -20.23 -4.68 -11.95
CA GLU A 126 -21.67 -4.84 -12.12
C GLU A 126 -22.38 -3.53 -12.53
N THR A 127 -21.82 -2.37 -12.14
CA THR A 127 -22.40 -1.04 -12.42
C THR A 127 -21.57 -0.24 -13.42
N PHE A 128 -20.24 -0.37 -13.36
CA PHE A 128 -19.27 0.32 -14.21
C PHE A 128 -18.33 -0.69 -14.88
N PRO A 129 -18.76 -1.38 -15.94
CA PRO A 129 -17.95 -2.38 -16.65
C PRO A 129 -16.69 -1.79 -17.31
N GLU A 130 -16.64 -0.48 -17.50
CA GLU A 130 -15.48 0.26 -18.02
C GLU A 130 -14.40 0.51 -16.96
N LEU A 131 -14.61 0.20 -15.67
CA LEU A 131 -13.59 0.35 -14.64
C LEU A 131 -12.34 -0.45 -15.00
N ARG A 132 -11.20 0.21 -14.97
CA ARG A 132 -9.85 -0.36 -15.04
C ARG A 132 -9.13 -0.09 -13.74
N ALA A 133 -9.04 -1.11 -12.89
CA ALA A 133 -8.48 -0.99 -11.56
C ALA A 133 -7.44 -2.06 -11.28
N VAL A 134 -6.43 -1.70 -10.49
CA VAL A 134 -5.41 -2.62 -9.99
C VAL A 134 -5.14 -2.32 -8.52
N CYS A 135 -4.72 -3.35 -7.78
CA CYS A 135 -4.17 -3.19 -6.45
C CYS A 135 -2.70 -3.63 -6.47
N TRP A 136 -1.81 -2.71 -6.22
CA TRP A 136 -0.36 -2.93 -6.17
C TRP A 136 0.13 -2.88 -4.73
N ASN A 137 0.78 -3.93 -4.26
CA ASN A 137 1.70 -3.82 -3.14
C ASN A 137 3.01 -3.26 -3.70
N TYR A 138 3.45 -2.09 -3.24
CA TYR A 138 4.53 -1.33 -3.87
C TYR A 138 5.80 -2.17 -4.11
N TRP A 139 6.17 -3.03 -3.17
CA TRP A 139 7.37 -3.88 -3.27
C TRP A 139 7.20 -5.03 -4.25
N THR A 140 6.07 -5.76 -4.19
CA THR A 140 5.82 -6.92 -5.07
C THR A 140 5.72 -6.49 -6.51
N GLU A 141 5.03 -5.38 -6.78
CA GLU A 141 4.83 -4.86 -8.12
C GLU A 141 6.14 -4.31 -8.72
N ALA A 142 7.07 -3.85 -7.88
CA ALA A 142 8.42 -3.48 -8.28
C ALA A 142 9.40 -4.66 -8.37
N GLY A 143 8.95 -5.91 -8.08
CA GLY A 143 9.80 -7.10 -8.13
C GLY A 143 10.68 -7.32 -6.89
N MET A 144 10.44 -6.59 -5.80
CA MET A 144 11.19 -6.69 -4.55
C MET A 144 10.66 -7.86 -3.69
N THR A 145 11.10 -9.07 -3.96
CA THR A 145 10.57 -10.29 -3.31
C THR A 145 11.16 -10.56 -1.92
N HIS A 146 12.15 -9.77 -1.50
CA HIS A 146 12.86 -9.94 -0.23
C HIS A 146 12.32 -9.05 0.90
N ILE A 147 11.32 -8.21 0.64
CA ILE A 147 10.68 -7.37 1.65
C ILE A 147 9.58 -8.17 2.33
N HIS A 148 9.74 -8.42 3.64
CA HIS A 148 8.80 -9.14 4.49
C HIS A 148 8.47 -8.32 5.73
N HIS A 149 7.45 -8.76 6.48
CA HIS A 149 6.92 -8.02 7.62
C HIS A 149 7.96 -7.76 8.72
N ALA A 150 8.19 -6.50 9.04
CA ALA A 150 9.14 -5.98 10.04
C ALA A 150 10.53 -6.63 9.97
N ASP A 151 10.97 -7.00 8.77
CA ASP A 151 12.29 -7.56 8.51
C ASP A 151 13.31 -6.48 8.09
N LYS A 152 14.49 -6.93 7.64
CA LYS A 152 15.55 -6.07 7.10
C LYS A 152 15.00 -5.15 6.01
N GLY A 153 14.35 -5.71 4.97
CA GLY A 153 13.94 -4.92 3.80
C GLY A 153 12.85 -3.88 4.11
N GLU A 154 11.87 -4.24 4.93
CA GLU A 154 10.82 -3.28 5.31
C GLU A 154 11.36 -2.20 6.25
N THR A 155 12.30 -2.55 7.16
CA THR A 155 13.00 -1.59 8.02
C THR A 155 13.80 -0.59 7.18
N GLU A 156 14.51 -1.06 6.17
CA GLU A 156 15.27 -0.25 5.22
C GLU A 156 14.38 0.74 4.46
N ILE A 157 13.25 0.26 3.94
CA ILE A 157 12.27 1.13 3.26
C ILE A 157 11.67 2.15 4.22
N ALA A 158 11.27 1.74 5.43
CA ALA A 158 10.73 2.65 6.43
C ALA A 158 11.70 3.79 6.74
N MET A 159 12.98 3.47 6.97
CA MET A 159 14.04 4.48 7.15
C MET A 159 14.17 5.39 5.92
N ALA A 160 14.18 4.82 4.72
CA ALA A 160 14.40 5.55 3.48
C ALA A 160 13.26 6.51 3.11
N VAL A 161 12.02 6.21 3.52
CA VAL A 161 10.87 7.11 3.31
C VAL A 161 10.70 8.13 4.44
N GLY A 162 11.55 8.07 5.46
CA GLY A 162 11.55 9.03 6.58
C GLY A 162 10.57 8.68 7.71
N THR A 163 10.09 7.45 7.78
CA THR A 163 9.32 6.95 8.93
C THR A 163 10.18 6.98 10.19
N PRO A 164 9.68 7.45 11.35
CA PRO A 164 10.43 7.42 12.60
C PRO A 164 10.77 5.99 13.03
N CYS A 165 12.03 5.57 12.92
CA CYS A 165 12.49 4.24 13.27
C CYS A 165 13.38 4.27 14.52
N TYR A 166 13.44 3.16 15.23
CA TYR A 166 14.20 2.97 16.49
C TYR A 166 15.16 1.78 16.35
N PRO A 167 16.23 1.88 15.54
CA PRO A 167 17.11 0.74 15.24
C PRO A 167 17.73 0.09 16.49
N GLU A 168 17.94 0.87 17.55
CA GLU A 168 18.46 0.39 18.82
C GLU A 168 17.54 -0.59 19.56
N ARG A 169 16.27 -0.67 19.15
CA ARG A 169 15.25 -1.60 19.68
C ARG A 169 15.06 -2.83 18.79
N ALA A 170 15.74 -2.86 17.64
CA ALA A 170 15.61 -3.98 16.70
C ALA A 170 16.13 -5.28 17.33
N ARG A 171 15.42 -6.36 17.07
CA ARG A 171 15.86 -7.72 17.42
C ARG A 171 15.44 -8.67 16.30
N ASP A 172 16.27 -9.67 16.05
CA ASP A 172 15.94 -10.66 15.05
C ASP A 172 14.97 -11.69 15.61
N PHE A 173 14.01 -12.11 14.78
CA PHE A 173 13.13 -13.21 15.09
C PHE A 173 12.75 -13.95 13.81
N LYS A 174 13.01 -15.25 13.77
CA LYS A 174 12.61 -16.11 12.66
C LYS A 174 11.40 -16.93 13.05
N VAL A 175 10.29 -16.69 12.37
CA VAL A 175 9.08 -17.48 12.54
C VAL A 175 9.29 -18.88 11.94
N ASN A 176 9.19 -19.89 12.77
CA ASN A 176 9.30 -21.29 12.35
C ASN A 176 7.89 -21.83 12.01
N LYS A 177 7.43 -21.60 10.80
CA LYS A 177 6.13 -22.10 10.33
C LYS A 177 6.29 -23.41 9.54
N PRO A 178 5.40 -24.39 9.72
CA PRO A 178 5.37 -25.57 8.88
C PRO A 178 5.18 -25.20 7.40
N TRP A 179 5.75 -25.98 6.49
CA TRP A 179 5.68 -25.76 5.05
C TRP A 179 4.26 -25.71 4.48
N TYR A 180 3.27 -26.35 5.10
CA TYR A 180 1.87 -26.37 4.69
C TYR A 180 1.08 -25.09 5.11
N LYS A 181 1.73 -24.13 5.71
CA LYS A 181 1.18 -22.78 6.04
C LYS A 181 -0.25 -22.82 6.58
N ILE A 182 -0.49 -23.51 7.68
CA ILE A 182 -1.78 -23.43 8.37
C ILE A 182 -1.95 -21.97 8.84
N ARG A 183 -3.02 -21.32 8.37
CA ARG A 183 -3.42 -20.02 8.91
C ARG A 183 -3.95 -20.20 10.32
N SER A 184 -3.55 -19.33 11.21
CA SER A 184 -3.98 -19.29 12.60
C SER A 184 -4.39 -17.86 12.96
N ARG A 185 -4.92 -17.71 14.18
CA ARG A 185 -5.28 -16.40 14.73
C ARG A 185 -4.09 -15.41 14.73
N TYR A 186 -2.88 -15.93 14.90
CA TYR A 186 -1.64 -15.14 14.79
C TYR A 186 -0.90 -15.50 13.51
N ALA A 187 -0.56 -14.48 12.70
CA ALA A 187 0.31 -14.65 11.54
C ALA A 187 1.70 -15.11 11.96
N LEU A 188 2.18 -14.51 13.04
CA LEU A 188 3.48 -14.73 13.63
C LEU A 188 3.32 -15.30 15.04
N ASP A 189 4.40 -15.89 15.55
CA ASP A 189 4.48 -16.28 16.96
C ASP A 189 4.29 -15.06 17.85
N PRO A 190 3.43 -15.11 18.91
CA PRO A 190 3.27 -13.98 19.82
C PRO A 190 4.58 -13.47 20.42
N GLU A 191 5.58 -14.34 20.61
CA GLU A 191 6.91 -13.97 21.10
C GLU A 191 7.72 -13.15 20.09
N SER A 192 7.33 -13.19 18.80
CA SER A 192 7.97 -12.37 17.75
C SER A 192 7.78 -10.87 18.00
N GLY A 193 6.68 -10.48 18.68
CA GLY A 193 6.28 -9.09 18.81
C GLY A 193 5.98 -8.42 17.48
N GLY A 194 5.62 -9.22 16.44
CA GLY A 194 5.37 -8.74 15.10
C GLY A 194 6.60 -8.68 14.18
N ILE A 195 7.69 -9.39 14.50
CA ILE A 195 8.90 -9.44 13.66
C ILE A 195 8.97 -10.78 12.93
N ASN A 196 9.38 -10.78 11.66
CA ASN A 196 9.68 -12.00 10.91
C ASN A 196 10.90 -11.81 10.01
N GLY A 197 12.08 -11.76 10.60
CA GLY A 197 13.32 -11.62 9.86
C GLY A 197 14.46 -11.07 10.70
N LYS A 198 15.31 -10.28 10.04
CA LYS A 198 16.56 -9.76 10.62
C LYS A 198 16.65 -8.23 10.52
N PRO A 199 15.80 -7.48 11.19
CA PRO A 199 15.83 -6.02 11.14
C PRO A 199 17.14 -5.41 11.66
N THR A 200 17.93 -6.15 12.48
CA THR A 200 19.23 -5.67 12.96
C THR A 200 20.26 -5.54 11.84
N GLU A 201 20.05 -6.19 10.70
CA GLU A 201 20.90 -6.09 9.51
C GLU A 201 20.51 -4.94 8.57
N ALA A 202 19.50 -4.12 8.91
CA ALA A 202 18.98 -3.07 8.03
C ALA A 202 20.01 -1.95 7.82
N VAL A 203 20.16 -1.52 6.56
CA VAL A 203 21.10 -0.49 6.12
C VAL A 203 20.35 0.60 5.33
N LEU A 204 20.39 1.84 5.81
CA LEU A 204 19.69 2.96 5.19
C LEU A 204 20.00 3.11 3.69
N ALA A 205 21.27 3.01 3.29
CA ALA A 205 21.66 3.16 1.88
C ALA A 205 21.08 2.09 0.97
N GLU A 206 20.85 0.85 1.48
CA GLU A 206 20.15 -0.20 0.72
C GLU A 206 18.66 0.14 0.58
N GLY A 207 18.05 0.69 1.63
CA GLY A 207 16.68 1.18 1.59
C GLY A 207 16.48 2.34 0.62
N GLU A 208 17.42 3.30 0.59
CA GLU A 208 17.39 4.42 -0.36
C GLU A 208 17.47 3.92 -1.82
N ALA A 209 18.36 2.99 -2.10
CA ALA A 209 18.47 2.40 -3.43
C ALA A 209 17.20 1.63 -3.83
N ALA A 210 16.63 0.83 -2.91
CA ALA A 210 15.39 0.10 -3.15
C ALA A 210 14.20 1.06 -3.35
N ARG A 211 14.08 2.11 -2.52
CA ARG A 211 13.07 3.16 -2.66
C ARG A 211 13.11 3.80 -4.04
N ASP A 212 14.28 4.21 -4.48
CA ASP A 212 14.46 4.91 -5.76
C ASP A 212 14.12 4.00 -6.94
N GLU A 213 14.48 2.73 -6.85
CA GLU A 213 14.15 1.74 -7.89
C GLU A 213 12.64 1.44 -7.92
N ILE A 214 11.98 1.30 -6.76
CA ILE A 214 10.51 1.16 -6.67
C ILE A 214 9.83 2.36 -7.33
N VAL A 215 10.25 3.57 -7.00
CA VAL A 215 9.70 4.80 -7.58
C VAL A 215 9.90 4.83 -9.09
N ARG A 216 11.09 4.45 -9.58
CA ARG A 216 11.38 4.40 -11.02
C ARG A 216 10.43 3.43 -11.74
N ILE A 217 10.40 2.18 -11.29
CA ILE A 217 9.60 1.10 -11.93
C ILE A 217 8.10 1.44 -11.93
N LEU A 218 7.57 1.85 -10.79
CA LEU A 218 6.12 2.11 -10.70
C LEU A 218 5.73 3.39 -11.43
N SER A 219 6.59 4.41 -11.48
CA SER A 219 6.32 5.61 -12.29
C SER A 219 6.30 5.29 -13.79
N GLU A 220 7.20 4.43 -14.28
CA GLU A 220 7.20 3.95 -15.66
C GLU A 220 5.93 3.17 -15.99
N LYS A 221 5.47 2.28 -15.09
CA LYS A 221 4.20 1.56 -15.25
C LYS A 221 3.00 2.49 -15.32
N VAL A 222 2.92 3.50 -14.45
CA VAL A 222 1.84 4.50 -14.48
C VAL A 222 1.92 5.33 -15.76
N GLY A 223 3.11 5.74 -16.19
CA GLY A 223 3.32 6.43 -17.46
C GLY A 223 2.83 5.62 -18.67
N ALA A 224 3.14 4.32 -18.70
CA ALA A 224 2.66 3.42 -19.76
C ALA A 224 1.12 3.29 -19.76
N ILE A 225 0.46 3.30 -18.59
CA ILE A 225 -1.01 3.32 -18.49
C ILE A 225 -1.58 4.61 -19.11
N ILE A 226 -0.94 5.75 -18.87
CA ILE A 226 -1.36 7.05 -19.42
C ILE A 226 -1.18 7.06 -20.95
N GLU A 227 -0.01 6.60 -21.46
CA GLU A 227 0.30 6.59 -22.89
C GLU A 227 -0.55 5.63 -23.70
N ALA A 228 -0.86 4.44 -23.18
CA ALA A 228 -1.67 3.43 -23.86
C ALA A 228 -3.07 3.93 -24.25
N GLU A 229 -3.54 4.99 -23.63
CA GLU A 229 -4.88 5.54 -23.82
C GLU A 229 -4.89 6.83 -24.66
N THR A 230 -3.73 7.32 -25.04
CA THR A 230 -3.60 8.46 -25.97
C THR A 230 -3.49 8.01 -27.44
N ARG A 231 -3.42 6.71 -27.67
CA ARG A 231 -3.42 6.08 -29.00
C ARG A 231 -4.78 5.50 -29.36
#